data_56c40669e69f5cc99d27c60163e72e72
#
_entry.id   56c40669e69f5cc99d27c60163e72e72
#
_cell.length_a   1.000
_cell.length_b   1.000
_cell.length_c   1.000
_cell.angle_alpha   90.00
_cell.angle_beta   90.00
_cell.angle_gamma   90.00
#
_symmetry.space_group_name_H-M   'P 1'
#
loop_
_entity.id
_entity.type
_entity.pdbx_description
1 polymer ?
#
loop_
_entity_poly.entity_id
_entity_poly.type
_entity_poly.pdbx_seq_one_letter_code
_entity_poly.pdbx_strand_id
1 'polypeptide(L)'
;MTTRKEILLVGESRELATLASRIKAVGYDPLLVKDANDMKRQLSRGLTGMVIMDIDRLEEPVSLIREMVFLFRGVPVIALTGRTATHEAREVIQAGAADLLLLPITEESLNSILSRYLDQFFDPELGKGRRLITGDEGMKRLLAQVVRVAKTKATVLIQGESGTGKELIARYLHQSSDRRDGPFVAVNCAALPENLLESELFGHVKGAFTGASTDH
;
A
#
# COMPACT_ATOMS: atom_id res chain seq x y z
N MET A 1 -8.43 1.74 -15.93
CA MET A 1 -9.41 1.11 -15.00
C MET A 1 -9.25 1.76 -13.65
N THR A 2 -10.28 2.40 -13.14
CA THR A 2 -10.26 3.09 -11.85
C THR A 2 -10.09 2.05 -10.75
N THR A 3 -8.97 2.08 -10.04
CA THR A 3 -8.74 1.20 -8.89
C THR A 3 -9.80 1.51 -7.86
N ARG A 4 -10.80 0.64 -7.71
CA ARG A 4 -11.83 0.78 -6.68
C ARG A 4 -11.15 0.67 -5.33
N LYS A 5 -11.14 1.75 -4.59
CA LYS A 5 -10.65 1.83 -3.22
C LYS A 5 -11.74 1.29 -2.29
N GLU A 6 -11.91 -0.02 -2.25
CA GLU A 6 -12.87 -0.69 -1.40
C GLU A 6 -12.43 -0.65 0.06
N ILE A 7 -13.31 -0.25 0.96
CA ILE A 7 -13.09 -0.25 2.41
C ILE A 7 -14.05 -1.25 3.03
N LEU A 8 -13.50 -2.31 3.65
CA LEU A 8 -14.30 -3.25 4.40
C LEU A 8 -14.63 -2.69 5.79
N LEU A 9 -15.90 -2.71 6.14
CA LEU A 9 -16.43 -2.33 7.46
C LEU A 9 -16.94 -3.59 8.12
N VAL A 10 -16.27 -4.04 9.20
CA VAL A 10 -16.53 -5.32 9.85
C VAL A 10 -17.31 -5.12 11.13
N GLY A 11 -18.49 -5.72 11.20
CA GLY A 11 -19.40 -5.67 12.34
C GLY A 11 -20.81 -5.22 11.98
N GLU A 12 -21.71 -5.31 12.93
CA GLU A 12 -23.10 -4.87 12.81
C GLU A 12 -23.38 -3.75 13.81
N SER A 13 -23.08 -2.50 13.42
CA SER A 13 -23.38 -1.34 14.25
C SER A 13 -23.98 -0.21 13.43
N ARG A 14 -24.76 0.66 14.10
CA ARG A 14 -25.34 1.85 13.49
C ARG A 14 -24.22 2.84 13.11
N GLU A 15 -23.17 2.84 13.86
CA GLU A 15 -21.96 3.65 13.68
C GLU A 15 -21.26 3.29 12.35
N LEU A 16 -21.11 1.99 12.05
CA LEU A 16 -20.54 1.52 10.78
C LEU A 16 -21.44 1.86 9.59
N ALA A 17 -22.77 1.78 9.73
CA ALA A 17 -23.69 2.18 8.67
C ALA A 17 -23.60 3.68 8.36
N THR A 18 -23.47 4.51 9.41
CA THR A 18 -23.25 5.95 9.27
C THR A 18 -21.89 6.24 8.63
N LEU A 19 -20.85 5.52 9.08
CA LEU A 19 -19.50 5.62 8.53
C LEU A 19 -19.46 5.25 7.05
N ALA A 20 -20.16 4.19 6.63
CA ALA A 20 -20.29 3.79 5.23
C ALA A 20 -20.82 4.94 4.35
N SER A 21 -21.87 5.62 4.80
CA SER A 21 -22.45 6.75 4.06
C SER A 21 -21.44 7.90 3.89
N ARG A 22 -20.67 8.19 4.94
CA ARG A 22 -19.64 9.24 4.92
C ARG A 22 -18.46 8.87 4.02
N ILE A 23 -17.99 7.61 4.10
CA ILE A 23 -16.92 7.07 3.24
C ILE A 23 -17.32 7.15 1.77
N LYS A 24 -18.58 6.82 1.45
CA LYS A 24 -19.10 6.91 0.10
C LYS A 24 -19.16 8.37 -0.41
N ALA A 25 -19.51 9.31 0.46
CA ALA A 25 -19.56 10.74 0.13
C ALA A 25 -18.17 11.31 -0.25
N VAL A 26 -17.09 10.78 0.29
CA VAL A 26 -15.70 11.17 -0.05
C VAL A 26 -15.09 10.33 -1.20
N GLY A 27 -15.91 9.50 -1.88
CA GLY A 27 -15.51 8.84 -3.13
C GLY A 27 -14.87 7.46 -3.00
N TYR A 28 -15.01 6.79 -1.86
CA TYR A 28 -14.60 5.39 -1.65
C TYR A 28 -15.80 4.44 -1.69
N ASP A 29 -15.54 3.15 -1.89
CA ASP A 29 -16.55 2.09 -1.93
C ASP A 29 -16.59 1.31 -0.59
N PRO A 30 -17.49 1.66 0.36
CA PRO A 30 -17.61 0.93 1.61
C PRO A 30 -18.39 -0.37 1.39
N LEU A 31 -17.87 -1.47 1.92
CA LEU A 31 -18.53 -2.77 1.96
C LEU A 31 -18.69 -3.24 3.40
N LEU A 32 -19.94 -3.34 3.85
CA LEU A 32 -20.27 -3.88 5.18
C LEU A 32 -20.21 -5.40 5.13
N VAL A 33 -19.51 -5.99 6.08
CA VAL A 33 -19.44 -7.44 6.29
C VAL A 33 -19.73 -7.73 7.77
N LYS A 34 -20.47 -8.83 8.02
CA LYS A 34 -20.99 -9.13 9.35
C LYS A 34 -19.98 -9.84 10.23
N ASP A 35 -19.22 -10.74 9.64
CA ASP A 35 -18.35 -11.65 10.36
C ASP A 35 -16.97 -11.83 9.71
N ALA A 36 -16.09 -12.55 10.41
CA ALA A 36 -14.75 -12.86 9.99
C ALA A 36 -14.67 -13.68 8.70
N ASN A 37 -15.64 -14.55 8.43
CA ASN A 37 -15.63 -15.42 7.25
C ASN A 37 -15.95 -14.60 5.99
N ASP A 38 -16.97 -13.75 6.08
CA ASP A 38 -17.31 -12.81 5.00
C ASP A 38 -16.15 -11.86 4.71
N MET A 39 -15.52 -11.34 5.76
CA MET A 39 -14.34 -10.48 5.63
C MET A 39 -13.20 -11.21 4.90
N LYS A 40 -12.82 -12.41 5.31
CA LYS A 40 -11.75 -13.21 4.67
C LYS A 40 -12.05 -13.48 3.20
N ARG A 41 -13.31 -13.78 2.88
CA ARG A 41 -13.76 -14.00 1.50
C ARG A 41 -13.60 -12.76 0.64
N GLN A 42 -13.95 -11.59 1.15
CA GLN A 42 -13.78 -10.32 0.41
C GLN A 42 -12.31 -9.96 0.25
N LEU A 43 -11.51 -10.09 1.30
CA LEU A 43 -10.07 -9.83 1.26
C LEU A 43 -9.33 -10.72 0.26
N SER A 44 -9.75 -11.98 0.12
CA SER A 44 -9.17 -12.91 -0.87
C SER A 44 -9.38 -12.47 -2.32
N ARG A 45 -10.30 -11.55 -2.60
CA ARG A 45 -10.52 -10.95 -3.93
C ARG A 45 -9.45 -9.91 -4.30
N GLY A 46 -8.66 -9.44 -3.33
CA GLY A 46 -7.55 -8.53 -3.55
C GLY A 46 -7.95 -7.09 -3.91
N LEU A 47 -9.21 -6.70 -3.72
CA LEU A 47 -9.72 -5.36 -4.08
C LEU A 47 -9.77 -4.39 -2.89
N THR A 48 -9.55 -4.90 -1.68
CA THR A 48 -9.69 -4.13 -0.43
C THR A 48 -8.46 -3.29 -0.17
N GLY A 49 -8.65 -1.99 0.01
CA GLY A 49 -7.59 -1.04 0.38
C GLY A 49 -7.39 -0.87 1.88
N MET A 50 -8.44 -1.10 2.67
CA MET A 50 -8.45 -0.91 4.13
C MET A 50 -9.56 -1.73 4.77
N VAL A 51 -9.34 -2.15 6.02
CA VAL A 51 -10.37 -2.74 6.90
C VAL A 51 -10.60 -1.82 8.09
N ILE A 52 -11.85 -1.48 8.39
CA ILE A 52 -12.25 -0.82 9.64
C ILE A 52 -13.10 -1.82 10.42
N MET A 53 -12.68 -2.13 11.63
CA MET A 53 -13.25 -3.21 12.44
C MET A 53 -13.82 -2.64 13.75
N ASP A 54 -15.13 -2.81 13.97
CA ASP A 54 -15.79 -2.41 15.21
C ASP A 54 -15.45 -3.43 16.31
N ILE A 55 -14.42 -3.12 17.09
CA ILE A 55 -13.89 -4.05 18.10
C ILE A 55 -14.81 -4.20 19.31
N ASP A 56 -15.70 -3.25 19.58
CA ASP A 56 -16.66 -3.32 20.69
C ASP A 56 -17.77 -4.35 20.44
N ARG A 57 -17.90 -4.84 19.21
CA ARG A 57 -18.95 -5.80 18.78
C ARG A 57 -18.43 -7.16 18.39
N LEU A 58 -17.12 -7.38 18.47
CA LEU A 58 -16.49 -8.66 18.15
C LEU A 58 -16.16 -9.42 19.44
N GLU A 59 -16.31 -10.74 19.41
CA GLU A 59 -16.02 -11.60 20.58
C GLU A 59 -14.51 -11.65 20.88
N GLU A 60 -13.67 -11.77 19.85
CA GLU A 60 -12.22 -11.90 19.99
C GLU A 60 -11.45 -10.95 19.02
N PRO A 61 -11.55 -9.62 19.19
CA PRO A 61 -11.00 -8.67 18.22
C PRO A 61 -9.47 -8.77 18.10
N VAL A 62 -8.77 -9.04 19.20
CA VAL A 62 -7.29 -9.15 19.22
C VAL A 62 -6.81 -10.34 18.40
N SER A 63 -7.42 -11.51 18.59
CA SER A 63 -7.12 -12.72 17.82
C SER A 63 -7.39 -12.53 16.34
N LEU A 64 -8.53 -11.92 16.02
CA LEU A 64 -8.95 -11.66 14.63
C LEU A 64 -8.00 -10.68 13.93
N ILE A 65 -7.63 -9.58 14.58
CA ILE A 65 -6.67 -8.60 14.02
C ILE A 65 -5.33 -9.27 13.75
N ARG A 66 -4.81 -10.06 14.69
CA ARG A 66 -3.53 -10.77 14.52
C ARG A 66 -3.58 -11.72 13.32
N GLU A 67 -4.66 -12.47 13.18
CA GLU A 67 -4.87 -13.36 12.04
C GLU A 67 -4.93 -12.58 10.72
N MET A 68 -5.68 -11.48 10.69
CA MET A 68 -5.84 -10.64 9.52
C MET A 68 -4.52 -10.03 9.05
N VAL A 69 -3.74 -9.45 9.97
CA VAL A 69 -2.43 -8.86 9.68
C VAL A 69 -1.45 -9.92 9.17
N PHE A 70 -1.55 -11.15 9.67
CA PHE A 70 -0.71 -12.26 9.22
C PHE A 70 -1.07 -12.74 7.81
N LEU A 71 -2.36 -12.96 7.54
CA LEU A 71 -2.86 -13.54 6.27
C LEU A 71 -2.89 -12.51 5.13
N PHE A 72 -3.26 -11.27 5.41
CA PHE A 72 -3.48 -10.23 4.40
C PHE A 72 -2.50 -9.06 4.57
N ARG A 73 -1.21 -9.40 4.51
CA ARG A 73 -0.13 -8.43 4.65
C ARG A 73 -0.28 -7.28 3.64
N GLY A 74 -0.27 -6.06 4.14
CA GLY A 74 -0.37 -4.84 3.32
C GLY A 74 -1.77 -4.21 3.28
N VAL A 75 -2.81 -4.86 3.81
CA VAL A 75 -4.10 -4.22 4.05
C VAL A 75 -4.13 -3.68 5.48
N PRO A 76 -4.19 -2.34 5.68
CA PRO A 76 -4.24 -1.77 7.02
C PRO A 76 -5.57 -2.12 7.70
N VAL A 77 -5.48 -2.53 8.96
CA VAL A 77 -6.62 -2.78 9.83
C VAL A 77 -6.73 -1.64 10.83
N ILE A 78 -7.84 -0.91 10.78
CA ILE A 78 -8.16 0.19 11.71
C ILE A 78 -9.18 -0.34 12.71
N ALA A 79 -8.87 -0.26 13.99
CA ALA A 79 -9.81 -0.63 15.03
C ALA A 79 -10.73 0.56 15.35
N LEU A 80 -12.05 0.34 15.30
CA LEU A 80 -13.07 1.30 15.69
C LEU A 80 -13.58 0.96 17.10
N THR A 81 -13.59 1.93 18.02
CA THR A 81 -14.10 1.74 19.38
C THR A 81 -14.70 3.01 19.96
N GLY A 82 -15.70 2.85 20.83
CA GLY A 82 -16.23 3.94 21.68
C GLY A 82 -15.50 4.08 23.01
N ARG A 83 -14.55 3.19 23.31
CA ARG A 83 -13.86 3.14 24.59
C ARG A 83 -12.48 3.77 24.48
N THR A 84 -12.28 4.90 25.15
CA THR A 84 -10.97 5.56 25.25
C THR A 84 -10.09 4.87 26.30
N ALA A 85 -8.80 4.68 25.98
CA ALA A 85 -7.74 4.23 26.89
C ALA A 85 -7.98 2.88 27.60
N THR A 86 -8.67 1.93 26.94
CA THR A 86 -8.85 0.59 27.49
C THR A 86 -7.61 -0.28 27.25
N HIS A 87 -7.44 -1.33 28.07
CA HIS A 87 -6.43 -2.37 27.88
C HIS A 87 -6.57 -2.98 26.48
N GLU A 88 -7.79 -3.24 26.03
CA GLU A 88 -8.13 -3.80 24.73
C GLU A 88 -7.65 -2.94 23.56
N ALA A 89 -7.75 -1.60 23.65
CA ALA A 89 -7.23 -0.69 22.64
C ALA A 89 -5.70 -0.82 22.45
N ARG A 90 -4.96 -1.07 23.54
CA ARG A 90 -3.52 -1.35 23.47
C ARG A 90 -3.24 -2.71 22.87
N GLU A 91 -4.00 -3.72 23.24
CA GLU A 91 -3.82 -5.08 22.75
C GLU A 91 -4.07 -5.20 21.24
N VAL A 92 -5.07 -4.49 20.69
CA VAL A 92 -5.33 -4.50 19.24
C VAL A 92 -4.21 -3.80 18.45
N ILE A 93 -3.60 -2.74 18.97
CA ILE A 93 -2.40 -2.14 18.36
C ILE A 93 -1.22 -3.10 18.44
N GLN A 94 -0.99 -3.77 19.57
CA GLN A 94 0.07 -4.78 19.71
C GLN A 94 -0.19 -6.01 18.83
N ALA A 95 -1.44 -6.34 18.54
CA ALA A 95 -1.81 -7.39 17.60
C ALA A 95 -1.54 -7.02 16.13
N GLY A 96 -1.26 -5.74 15.85
CA GLY A 96 -0.88 -5.24 14.54
C GLY A 96 -1.94 -4.35 13.87
N ALA A 97 -2.96 -3.88 14.60
CA ALA A 97 -3.82 -2.82 14.07
C ALA A 97 -2.97 -1.60 13.69
N ALA A 98 -3.25 -1.05 12.53
CA ALA A 98 -2.48 0.07 11.97
C ALA A 98 -2.80 1.39 12.68
N ASP A 99 -4.05 1.55 13.16
CA ASP A 99 -4.51 2.74 13.87
C ASP A 99 -5.79 2.45 14.66
N LEU A 100 -6.20 3.45 15.46
CA LEU A 100 -7.43 3.41 16.25
C LEU A 100 -8.32 4.60 15.88
N LEU A 101 -9.58 4.32 15.56
CA LEU A 101 -10.61 5.32 15.30
C LEU A 101 -11.59 5.36 16.47
N LEU A 102 -11.71 6.52 17.09
CA LEU A 102 -12.55 6.69 18.28
C LEU A 102 -13.94 7.23 17.93
N LEU A 103 -14.95 6.71 18.60
CA LEU A 103 -16.31 7.25 18.54
C LEU A 103 -16.47 8.42 19.54
N PRO A 104 -17.20 9.47 19.17
CA PRO A 104 -17.84 9.73 17.90
C PRO A 104 -16.84 10.11 16.79
N ILE A 105 -16.99 9.54 15.59
CA ILE A 105 -16.09 9.83 14.48
C ILE A 105 -16.34 11.25 13.97
N THR A 106 -15.32 12.11 14.03
CA THR A 106 -15.35 13.43 13.38
C THR A 106 -14.98 13.34 11.90
N GLU A 107 -15.30 14.36 11.11
CA GLU A 107 -14.85 14.41 9.70
C GLU A 107 -13.33 14.51 9.62
N GLU A 108 -12.71 15.23 10.52
CA GLU A 108 -11.27 15.39 10.59
C GLU A 108 -10.56 14.06 10.86
N SER A 109 -11.03 13.28 11.86
CA SER A 109 -10.46 11.96 12.19
C SER A 109 -10.64 10.96 11.04
N LEU A 110 -11.80 10.96 10.38
CA LEU A 110 -12.04 10.11 9.23
C LEU A 110 -11.11 10.47 8.06
N ASN A 111 -11.08 11.76 7.68
CA ASN A 111 -10.22 12.22 6.58
C ASN A 111 -8.73 11.97 6.86
N SER A 112 -8.29 12.16 8.11
CA SER A 112 -6.91 11.87 8.51
C SER A 112 -6.55 10.40 8.30
N ILE A 113 -7.44 9.47 8.68
CA ILE A 113 -7.21 8.02 8.49
C ILE A 113 -7.27 7.66 7.00
N LEU A 114 -8.27 8.14 6.26
CA LEU A 114 -8.37 7.87 4.82
C LEU A 114 -7.12 8.37 4.08
N SER A 115 -6.70 9.60 4.34
CA SER A 115 -5.49 10.17 3.72
C SER A 115 -4.23 9.43 4.12
N ARG A 116 -4.11 9.03 5.39
CA ARG A 116 -2.94 8.30 5.87
C ARG A 116 -2.79 6.92 5.27
N TYR A 117 -3.88 6.22 5.02
CA TYR A 117 -3.85 4.81 4.63
C TYR A 117 -4.32 4.53 3.20
N LEU A 118 -5.07 5.43 2.55
CA LEU A 118 -5.60 5.25 1.21
C LEU A 118 -5.09 6.27 0.19
N ASP A 119 -4.90 7.54 0.58
CA ASP A 119 -4.41 8.57 -0.35
C ASP A 119 -2.90 8.57 -0.48
N GLN A 120 -2.18 7.96 0.45
CA GLN A 120 -0.76 7.76 0.34
C GLN A 120 -0.47 6.54 -0.53
N PHE A 121 -0.43 6.77 -1.86
CA PHE A 121 0.27 5.93 -2.84
C PHE A 121 0.01 4.42 -2.71
N PHE A 122 -1.28 4.04 -2.81
CA PHE A 122 -1.64 2.64 -2.97
C PHE A 122 -1.29 2.21 -4.39
N ASP A 123 -0.25 1.42 -4.52
CA ASP A 123 0.09 0.74 -5.74
C ASP A 123 -0.15 -0.75 -5.60
N PRO A 124 -1.18 -1.29 -6.27
CA PRO A 124 -1.46 -2.73 -6.27
C PRO A 124 -0.38 -3.54 -7.00
N GLU A 125 0.46 -2.92 -7.85
CA GLU A 125 1.48 -3.61 -8.66
C GLU A 125 2.87 -3.65 -8.00
N LEU A 126 3.12 -2.89 -6.92
CA LEU A 126 4.35 -3.07 -6.11
C LEU A 126 4.44 -4.44 -5.45
N GLY A 127 3.69 -5.42 -5.99
CA GLY A 127 3.66 -6.83 -5.67
C GLY A 127 4.35 -7.15 -4.35
N LYS A 128 3.60 -7.35 -3.26
CA LYS A 128 4.07 -7.73 -1.91
C LYS A 128 4.43 -6.57 -0.96
N GLY A 129 3.47 -5.71 -0.63
CA GLY A 129 3.43 -5.09 0.70
C GLY A 129 4.48 -4.04 1.06
N ARG A 130 5.15 -3.40 0.10
CA ARG A 130 6.06 -2.29 0.37
C ARG A 130 5.37 -0.95 0.09
N ARG A 131 4.90 -0.32 1.16
CA ARG A 131 4.32 1.04 1.12
C ARG A 131 5.43 2.06 1.30
N LEU A 132 5.38 3.14 0.50
CA LEU A 132 6.08 4.38 0.85
C LEU A 132 5.26 5.07 1.96
N ILE A 133 5.59 4.77 3.21
CA ILE A 133 5.00 5.46 4.37
C ILE A 133 5.95 6.58 4.75
N THR A 134 5.48 7.82 4.71
CA THR A 134 6.26 8.95 5.20
C THR A 134 5.41 9.95 5.97
N GLY A 135 5.85 10.27 7.19
CA GLY A 135 5.39 11.43 7.96
C GLY A 135 6.26 12.65 7.74
N ASP A 136 7.41 12.49 7.06
CA ASP A 136 8.39 13.55 6.85
C ASP A 136 8.00 14.50 5.72
N GLU A 137 7.98 15.80 6.00
CA GLU A 137 7.61 16.85 5.06
C GLU A 137 8.63 17.00 3.90
N GLY A 138 9.89 16.66 4.12
CA GLY A 138 10.91 16.62 3.08
C GLY A 138 10.62 15.54 2.07
N MET A 139 10.27 14.34 2.54
CA MET A 139 9.89 13.22 1.69
C MET A 139 8.60 13.50 0.91
N LYS A 140 7.59 14.13 1.53
CA LYS A 140 6.36 14.53 0.82
C LYS A 140 6.65 15.49 -0.33
N ARG A 141 7.54 16.47 -0.12
CA ARG A 141 8.00 17.39 -1.16
C ARG A 141 8.75 16.66 -2.27
N LEU A 142 9.62 15.71 -1.92
CA LEU A 142 10.33 14.87 -2.88
C LEU A 142 9.36 14.09 -3.75
N LEU A 143 8.37 13.42 -3.16
CA LEU A 143 7.36 12.65 -3.89
C LEU A 143 6.53 13.53 -4.83
N ALA A 144 6.18 14.75 -4.42
CA ALA A 144 5.52 15.71 -5.29
C ALA A 144 6.39 16.13 -6.49
N GLN A 145 7.72 16.23 -6.32
CA GLN A 145 8.65 16.43 -7.43
C GLN A 145 8.72 15.22 -8.35
N VAL A 146 8.77 14.00 -7.79
CA VAL A 146 8.77 12.75 -8.55
C VAL A 146 7.57 12.66 -9.48
N VAL A 147 6.36 12.97 -9.00
CA VAL A 147 5.13 12.97 -9.82
C VAL A 147 5.21 13.98 -10.98
N ARG A 148 5.80 15.15 -10.76
CA ARG A 148 5.97 16.15 -11.82
C ARG A 148 6.97 15.69 -12.88
N VAL A 149 8.11 15.13 -12.45
CA VAL A 149 9.15 14.64 -13.35
C VAL A 149 8.70 13.39 -14.11
N ALA A 150 7.89 12.53 -13.49
CA ALA A 150 7.35 11.32 -14.10
C ALA A 150 6.58 11.56 -15.42
N LYS A 151 5.98 12.74 -15.57
CA LYS A 151 5.27 13.14 -16.79
C LYS A 151 6.19 13.64 -17.92
N THR A 152 7.48 13.62 -17.71
CA THR A 152 8.49 14.02 -18.69
C THR A 152 9.26 12.82 -19.22
N LYS A 153 10.02 13.01 -20.32
CA LYS A 153 10.93 11.99 -20.87
C LYS A 153 12.36 12.14 -20.33
N ALA A 154 12.56 12.93 -19.27
CA ALA A 154 13.88 13.18 -18.71
C ALA A 154 14.46 11.93 -18.02
N THR A 155 15.77 11.76 -18.15
CA THR A 155 16.51 10.77 -17.34
C THR A 155 16.59 11.27 -15.89
N VAL A 156 16.29 10.40 -14.94
CA VAL A 156 16.26 10.71 -13.51
C VAL A 156 17.37 9.97 -12.78
N LEU A 157 18.23 10.70 -12.08
CA LEU A 157 19.25 10.15 -11.18
C LEU A 157 18.73 10.23 -9.74
N ILE A 158 18.64 9.07 -9.05
CA ILE A 158 18.22 8.97 -7.64
C ILE A 158 19.45 8.64 -6.81
N GLN A 159 19.87 9.56 -5.93
CA GLN A 159 21.03 9.40 -5.06
C GLN A 159 20.61 9.27 -3.60
N GLY A 160 21.42 8.55 -2.83
CA GLY A 160 21.21 8.34 -1.40
C GLY A 160 22.02 7.15 -0.89
N GLU A 161 22.14 7.01 0.42
CA GLU A 161 22.84 5.91 1.09
C GLU A 161 22.17 4.55 0.84
N SER A 162 22.87 3.45 1.13
CA SER A 162 22.29 2.11 1.04
C SER A 162 21.11 2.00 2.01
N GLY A 163 20.02 1.34 1.56
CA GLY A 163 18.82 1.14 2.40
C GLY A 163 17.84 2.32 2.47
N THR A 164 18.14 3.50 1.88
CA THR A 164 17.27 4.70 1.92
C THR A 164 16.00 4.61 1.06
N GLY A 165 15.77 3.49 0.37
CA GLY A 165 14.57 3.30 -0.44
C GLY A 165 14.63 3.85 -1.86
N LYS A 166 15.83 4.04 -2.45
CA LYS A 166 16.00 4.52 -3.83
C LYS A 166 15.19 3.72 -4.86
N GLU A 167 15.15 2.40 -4.72
CA GLU A 167 14.37 1.53 -5.60
C GLU A 167 12.87 1.80 -5.49
N LEU A 168 12.37 2.10 -4.28
CA LEU A 168 10.96 2.45 -4.07
C LEU A 168 10.62 3.75 -4.79
N ILE A 169 11.51 4.74 -4.75
CA ILE A 169 11.33 6.01 -5.48
C ILE A 169 11.36 5.78 -7.00
N ALA A 170 12.26 4.92 -7.51
CA ALA A 170 12.31 4.58 -8.92
C ALA A 170 11.03 3.90 -9.41
N ARG A 171 10.50 2.95 -8.66
CA ARG A 171 9.22 2.29 -8.94
C ARG A 171 8.08 3.29 -8.90
N TYR A 172 8.06 4.16 -7.89
CA TYR A 172 7.05 5.21 -7.77
C TYR A 172 7.09 6.20 -8.95
N LEU A 173 8.28 6.57 -9.42
CA LEU A 173 8.47 7.38 -10.62
C LEU A 173 7.84 6.70 -11.85
N HIS A 174 8.17 5.42 -12.07
CA HIS A 174 7.62 4.64 -13.19
C HIS A 174 6.09 4.60 -13.16
N GLN A 175 5.51 4.31 -12.02
CA GLN A 175 4.06 4.21 -11.83
C GLN A 175 3.33 5.55 -11.99
N SER A 176 3.99 6.65 -11.64
CA SER A 176 3.46 8.00 -11.82
C SER A 176 3.62 8.52 -13.25
N SER A 177 4.27 7.74 -14.13
CA SER A 177 4.56 8.12 -15.51
C SER A 177 3.49 7.67 -16.51
N ASP A 178 3.55 8.20 -17.72
CA ASP A 178 2.71 7.76 -18.85
C ASP A 178 3.06 6.33 -19.33
N ARG A 179 4.15 5.75 -18.82
CA ARG A 179 4.63 4.38 -19.12
C ARG A 179 4.32 3.39 -18.00
N ARG A 180 3.48 3.74 -17.04
CA ARG A 180 3.12 2.91 -15.89
C ARG A 180 2.60 1.51 -16.24
N ASP A 181 1.97 1.38 -17.40
CA ASP A 181 1.41 0.11 -17.90
C ASP A 181 2.46 -0.74 -18.65
N GLY A 182 3.68 -0.21 -18.81
CA GLY A 182 4.81 -0.91 -19.42
C GLY A 182 5.66 -1.66 -18.39
N PRO A 183 6.62 -2.49 -18.84
CA PRO A 183 7.48 -3.24 -17.94
C PRO A 183 8.45 -2.32 -17.19
N PHE A 184 8.62 -2.56 -15.87
CA PHE A 184 9.68 -1.98 -15.06
C PHE A 184 10.85 -2.97 -14.99
N VAL A 185 11.92 -2.70 -15.75
CA VAL A 185 13.11 -3.55 -15.77
C VAL A 185 14.17 -2.99 -14.83
N ALA A 186 14.50 -3.72 -13.79
CA ALA A 186 15.55 -3.35 -12.84
C ALA A 186 16.81 -4.19 -13.08
N VAL A 187 17.94 -3.53 -13.33
CA VAL A 187 19.25 -4.18 -13.54
C VAL A 187 20.18 -3.79 -12.41
N ASN A 188 20.74 -4.79 -11.71
CA ASN A 188 21.78 -4.55 -10.70
C ASN A 188 23.15 -4.58 -11.35
N CYS A 189 23.63 -3.42 -11.79
CA CYS A 189 24.93 -3.30 -12.45
C CYS A 189 26.11 -3.75 -11.57
N ALA A 190 26.00 -3.63 -10.24
CA ALA A 190 27.07 -4.05 -9.32
C ALA A 190 27.18 -5.58 -9.19
N ALA A 191 26.14 -6.32 -9.55
CA ALA A 191 26.13 -7.77 -9.53
C ALA A 191 26.59 -8.42 -10.86
N LEU A 192 26.74 -7.61 -11.92
CA LEU A 192 27.17 -8.08 -13.25
C LEU A 192 28.68 -7.90 -13.42
N PRO A 193 29.41 -8.90 -13.94
CA PRO A 193 30.77 -8.70 -14.42
C PRO A 193 30.85 -7.61 -15.48
N GLU A 194 31.90 -6.80 -15.49
CA GLU A 194 32.06 -5.67 -16.43
C GLU A 194 31.90 -6.10 -17.90
N ASN A 195 32.44 -7.25 -18.26
CA ASN A 195 32.38 -7.82 -19.61
C ASN A 195 30.96 -8.27 -20.04
N LEU A 196 30.02 -8.45 -19.10
CA LEU A 196 28.65 -8.83 -19.39
C LEU A 196 27.67 -7.65 -19.30
N LEU A 197 28.08 -6.57 -18.64
CA LEU A 197 27.21 -5.40 -18.40
C LEU A 197 26.71 -4.78 -19.72
N GLU A 198 27.59 -4.59 -20.68
CA GLU A 198 27.22 -4.03 -21.99
C GLU A 198 26.28 -4.96 -22.76
N SER A 199 26.56 -6.26 -22.70
CA SER A 199 25.73 -7.30 -23.34
C SER A 199 24.33 -7.37 -22.74
N GLU A 200 24.19 -7.27 -21.42
CA GLU A 200 22.90 -7.31 -20.72
C GLU A 200 22.10 -6.02 -20.95
N LEU A 201 22.77 -4.86 -21.09
CA LEU A 201 22.09 -3.58 -21.27
C LEU A 201 21.69 -3.31 -22.73
N PHE A 202 22.50 -3.75 -23.70
CA PHE A 202 22.33 -3.41 -25.11
C PHE A 202 22.09 -4.61 -26.02
N GLY A 203 22.14 -5.81 -25.44
CA GLY A 203 22.07 -7.05 -26.18
C GLY A 203 23.36 -7.41 -26.91
N HIS A 204 23.45 -8.60 -27.46
CA HIS A 204 24.57 -9.05 -28.27
C HIS A 204 24.12 -9.98 -29.40
N VAL A 205 24.90 -10.01 -30.47
CA VAL A 205 24.74 -11.01 -31.51
C VAL A 205 25.57 -12.24 -31.18
N LYS A 206 25.13 -13.39 -31.65
CA LYS A 206 25.85 -14.68 -31.50
C LYS A 206 27.33 -14.54 -31.93
N GLY A 207 28.22 -14.93 -31.03
CA GLY A 207 29.68 -14.88 -31.30
C GLY A 207 30.38 -13.59 -30.92
N ALA A 208 29.68 -12.61 -30.31
CA ALA A 208 30.27 -11.34 -29.92
C ALA A 208 31.35 -11.47 -28.82
N PHE A 209 31.27 -12.51 -27.96
CA PHE A 209 32.28 -12.84 -26.93
C PHE A 209 32.27 -14.34 -26.63
N THR A 210 33.29 -14.83 -25.88
CA THR A 210 33.40 -16.24 -25.49
C THR A 210 32.26 -16.60 -24.52
N GLY A 211 31.25 -17.33 -25.03
CA GLY A 211 30.03 -17.69 -24.32
C GLY A 211 28.73 -17.18 -24.95
N ALA A 212 28.80 -16.29 -25.95
CA ALA A 212 27.63 -15.82 -26.71
C ALA A 212 27.14 -16.93 -27.68
N SER A 213 26.32 -17.86 -27.15
CA SER A 213 25.81 -19.01 -27.93
C SER A 213 24.53 -18.68 -28.69
N THR A 214 23.81 -17.66 -28.32
CA THR A 214 22.56 -17.19 -28.95
C THR A 214 22.55 -15.67 -29.01
N ASP A 215 21.71 -15.11 -29.88
CA ASP A 215 21.39 -13.66 -29.84
C ASP A 215 20.57 -13.35 -28.57
N HIS A 216 20.82 -12.20 -27.97
CA HIS A 216 20.14 -11.73 -26.77
C HIS A 216 19.69 -10.27 -26.94
#